data_06ea67f677222f43d683d711e0bf1fb2
#
_entry.id   06ea67f677222f43d683d711e0bf1fb2
#
_cell.length_a   1.000
_cell.length_b   1.000
_cell.length_c   1.000
_cell.angle_alpha   90.00
_cell.angle_beta   90.00
_cell.angle_gamma   90.00
#
_symmetry.space_group_name_H-M   'P 1'
#
loop_
_entity.id
_entity.type
_entity.pdbx_description
1 polymer ?
#
loop_
_entity_poly.entity_id
_entity_poly.type
_entity_poly.pdbx_seq_one_letter_code
_entity_poly.pdbx_strand_id
1 'polypeptide(L)'
;MEVAPLFCRTVAEGAECAIEKDGGDDVDVTTGLPVIASVALRPELSGEVRIHGGEGVGRVTKPGLDQPVGEAAINHVPRAMIKEALEKEAESAGYAGGFDVTISIEGGAETAKRTFNPHMGVEGGLSVLGTSGIVEPMSQQAILDTIQLEMGQAALRAGSPRRLILAPGNYGLDYLHEKMPALK
;
A
#
# COMPACT_ATOMS: atom_id res chain seq x y z
N MET A 1 15.64 -10.74 9.77
CA MET A 1 14.87 -10.29 10.94
C MET A 1 13.74 -11.29 11.13
N GLU A 2 13.58 -11.83 12.31
CA GLU A 2 12.46 -12.72 12.65
C GLU A 2 11.39 -11.88 13.34
N VAL A 3 10.14 -12.00 12.89
CA VAL A 3 8.98 -11.33 13.49
C VAL A 3 8.09 -12.41 14.07
N ALA A 4 7.72 -12.28 15.33
CA ALA A 4 6.80 -13.23 15.96
C ALA A 4 5.38 -13.00 15.43
N PRO A 5 4.69 -14.03 14.94
CA PRO A 5 3.30 -13.88 14.51
C PRO A 5 2.38 -13.69 15.72
N LEU A 6 1.33 -12.87 15.58
CA LEU A 6 0.23 -12.78 16.54
C LEU A 6 -0.52 -14.12 16.60
N PHE A 7 -0.76 -14.71 15.45
CA PHE A 7 -1.27 -16.07 15.29
C PHE A 7 -0.91 -16.62 13.93
N CYS A 8 -0.87 -17.96 13.84
CA CYS A 8 -0.93 -18.72 12.59
C CYS A 8 -1.90 -19.87 12.80
N ARG A 9 -2.83 -20.06 11.87
CA ARG A 9 -3.83 -21.12 11.95
C ARG A 9 -4.16 -21.68 10.59
N THR A 10 -4.46 -22.96 10.56
CA THR A 10 -5.01 -23.63 9.37
C THR A 10 -6.50 -23.32 9.25
N VAL A 11 -6.95 -23.00 8.06
CA VAL A 11 -8.35 -22.82 7.68
C VAL A 11 -8.75 -23.86 6.61
N ALA A 12 -10.03 -23.93 6.25
CA ALA A 12 -10.55 -25.00 5.39
C ALA A 12 -9.80 -25.16 4.05
N GLU A 13 -9.36 -24.06 3.44
CA GLU A 13 -8.72 -24.09 2.12
C GLU A 13 -7.24 -23.66 2.14
N GLY A 14 -6.66 -23.46 3.33
CA GLY A 14 -5.29 -22.97 3.44
C GLY A 14 -4.88 -22.56 4.84
N ALA A 15 -4.30 -21.38 4.98
CA ALA A 15 -3.82 -20.87 6.26
C ALA A 15 -4.00 -19.35 6.38
N GLU A 16 -4.10 -18.89 7.63
CA GLU A 16 -4.04 -17.47 7.99
C GLU A 16 -2.93 -17.23 8.99
N CYS A 17 -2.16 -16.20 8.76
CA CYS A 17 -1.19 -15.68 9.72
C CYS A 17 -1.36 -14.18 9.89
N ALA A 18 -1.12 -13.68 11.09
CA ALA A 18 -1.11 -12.25 11.39
C ALA A 18 0.19 -11.84 12.06
N ILE A 19 0.66 -10.66 11.71
CA ILE A 19 1.77 -9.98 12.39
C ILE A 19 1.29 -8.60 12.84
N GLU A 20 1.88 -8.10 13.92
CA GLU A 20 1.70 -6.70 14.31
C GLU A 20 2.64 -5.82 13.50
N LYS A 21 2.11 -4.71 12.96
CA LYS A 21 2.96 -3.74 12.26
C LYS A 21 3.87 -3.05 13.26
N ASP A 22 5.16 -3.23 13.09
CA ASP A 22 6.19 -2.51 13.84
C ASP A 22 6.53 -1.21 13.10
N GLY A 23 6.32 -0.07 13.74
CA GLY A 23 6.67 1.26 13.22
C GLY A 23 8.13 1.64 13.44
N GLY A 24 8.92 0.80 14.12
CA GLY A 24 10.29 1.13 14.48
C GLY A 24 10.38 2.34 15.40
N ASP A 25 11.41 3.16 15.20
CA ASP A 25 11.66 4.37 16.01
C ASP A 25 10.72 5.53 15.65
N ASP A 26 10.02 5.46 14.50
CA ASP A 26 9.05 6.47 14.05
C ASP A 26 7.63 5.89 14.12
N VAL A 27 7.07 5.95 15.31
CA VAL A 27 5.72 5.43 15.60
C VAL A 27 4.67 6.29 14.91
N ASP A 28 4.01 5.74 13.91
CA ASP A 28 2.89 6.36 13.21
C ASP A 28 1.54 5.82 13.68
N VAL A 29 0.44 6.38 13.15
CA VAL A 29 -0.93 5.99 13.50
C VAL A 29 -1.28 4.54 13.09
N THR A 30 -0.45 3.89 12.29
CA THR A 30 -0.63 2.51 11.81
C THR A 30 0.19 1.48 12.59
N THR A 31 1.04 1.94 13.52
CA THR A 31 1.83 1.06 14.40
C THR A 31 0.90 0.24 15.28
N GLY A 32 1.21 -1.03 15.46
CA GLY A 32 0.42 -1.95 16.29
C GLY A 32 -0.80 -2.55 15.58
N LEU A 33 -1.10 -2.15 14.34
CA LEU A 33 -2.22 -2.75 13.62
C LEU A 33 -1.88 -4.18 13.18
N PRO A 34 -2.79 -5.14 13.40
CA PRO A 34 -2.65 -6.50 12.88
C PRO A 34 -2.73 -6.49 11.34
N VAL A 35 -1.71 -7.02 10.69
CA VAL A 35 -1.70 -7.30 9.26
C VAL A 35 -1.87 -8.79 9.08
N ILE A 36 -2.93 -9.19 8.40
CA ILE A 36 -3.38 -10.57 8.24
C ILE A 36 -3.18 -10.98 6.78
N ALA A 37 -2.51 -12.09 6.56
CA ALA A 37 -2.43 -12.76 5.27
C ALA A 37 -3.22 -14.07 5.34
N SER A 38 -4.27 -14.17 4.52
CA SER A 38 -5.04 -15.41 4.29
C SER A 38 -4.61 -15.98 2.95
N VAL A 39 -4.09 -17.19 2.95
CA VAL A 39 -3.62 -17.89 1.74
C VAL A 39 -4.46 -19.13 1.52
N ALA A 40 -5.16 -19.20 0.39
CA ALA A 40 -5.90 -20.36 -0.04
C ALA A 40 -5.16 -21.09 -1.18
N LEU A 41 -5.11 -22.42 -1.10
CA LEU A 41 -4.55 -23.27 -2.15
C LEU A 41 -5.54 -23.37 -3.31
N ARG A 42 -5.04 -23.22 -4.54
CA ARG A 42 -5.82 -23.34 -5.78
C ARG A 42 -5.14 -24.34 -6.73
N PRO A 43 -5.42 -25.63 -6.57
CA PRO A 43 -4.79 -26.66 -7.42
C PRO A 43 -5.05 -26.49 -8.92
N GLU A 44 -6.16 -25.84 -9.27
CA GLU A 44 -6.55 -25.55 -10.65
C GLU A 44 -5.77 -24.41 -11.30
N LEU A 45 -5.09 -23.57 -10.52
CA LEU A 45 -4.29 -22.46 -10.99
C LEU A 45 -2.83 -22.90 -11.10
N SER A 46 -2.34 -23.23 -12.28
CA SER A 46 -0.96 -23.69 -12.53
C SER A 46 0.06 -22.60 -12.18
N GLY A 47 0.50 -22.51 -10.91
CA GLY A 47 1.49 -21.57 -10.41
C GLY A 47 1.05 -20.09 -10.37
N GLU A 48 -0.21 -19.77 -10.68
CA GLU A 48 -0.72 -18.40 -10.62
C GLU A 48 -0.93 -17.96 -9.16
N VAL A 49 -0.47 -16.76 -8.81
CA VAL A 49 -0.71 -16.11 -7.51
C VAL A 49 -1.62 -14.91 -7.71
N ARG A 50 -2.82 -14.97 -7.16
CA ARG A 50 -3.79 -13.87 -7.14
C ARG A 50 -3.75 -13.18 -5.79
N ILE A 51 -3.64 -11.84 -5.80
CA ILE A 51 -3.51 -11.04 -4.57
C ILE A 51 -4.66 -10.06 -4.47
N HIS A 52 -5.40 -10.14 -3.39
CA HIS A 52 -6.60 -9.36 -3.10
C HIS A 52 -6.41 -8.49 -1.86
N GLY A 53 -7.05 -7.32 -1.84
CA GLY A 53 -7.22 -6.53 -0.63
C GLY A 53 -8.50 -6.92 0.09
N GLY A 54 -8.37 -7.33 1.33
CA GLY A 54 -9.46 -7.60 2.25
C GLY A 54 -9.83 -6.39 3.11
N GLU A 55 -10.44 -6.65 4.27
CA GLU A 55 -10.84 -5.61 5.21
C GLU A 55 -9.65 -4.72 5.61
N GLY A 56 -9.88 -3.41 5.65
CA GLY A 56 -8.88 -2.42 6.05
C GLY A 56 -7.80 -2.12 5.02
N VAL A 57 -7.76 -2.82 3.88
CA VAL A 57 -6.95 -2.46 2.72
C VAL A 57 -7.77 -1.57 1.79
N GLY A 58 -7.23 -0.39 1.45
CA GLY A 58 -7.90 0.59 0.62
C GLY A 58 -7.97 0.21 -0.85
N ARG A 59 -8.83 0.92 -1.58
CA ARG A 59 -8.93 0.83 -3.04
C ARG A 59 -8.49 2.14 -3.68
N VAL A 60 -7.86 2.02 -4.83
CA VAL A 60 -7.45 3.16 -5.64
C VAL A 60 -8.69 3.81 -6.27
N THR A 61 -8.88 5.11 -6.04
CA THR A 61 -10.01 5.91 -6.56
C THR A 61 -9.59 7.01 -7.52
N LYS A 62 -8.27 7.33 -7.58
CA LYS A 62 -7.74 8.36 -8.48
C LYS A 62 -6.63 7.78 -9.37
N PRO A 63 -6.52 8.24 -10.63
CA PRO A 63 -5.42 7.83 -11.50
C PRO A 63 -4.08 8.40 -11.02
N GLY A 64 -2.98 7.76 -11.44
CA GLY A 64 -1.61 8.20 -11.12
C GLY A 64 -0.97 7.49 -9.93
N LEU A 65 -1.70 6.59 -9.28
CA LEU A 65 -1.15 5.66 -8.30
C LEU A 65 -0.53 4.43 -8.99
N ASP A 66 0.22 3.63 -8.22
CA ASP A 66 0.87 2.41 -8.69
C ASP A 66 -0.14 1.40 -9.29
N GLN A 67 -1.27 1.25 -8.64
CA GLN A 67 -2.34 0.36 -9.09
C GLN A 67 -3.43 1.12 -9.86
N PRO A 68 -4.10 0.47 -10.81
CA PRO A 68 -5.25 1.03 -11.52
C PRO A 68 -6.41 1.41 -10.60
N VAL A 69 -7.25 2.35 -11.04
CA VAL A 69 -8.48 2.72 -10.34
C VAL A 69 -9.39 1.50 -10.19
N GLY A 70 -9.89 1.29 -8.99
CA GLY A 70 -10.73 0.15 -8.62
C GLY A 70 -9.96 -1.03 -8.00
N GLU A 71 -8.65 -1.10 -8.18
CA GLU A 71 -7.81 -2.14 -7.61
C GLU A 71 -7.49 -1.90 -6.14
N ALA A 72 -7.13 -2.98 -5.43
CA ALA A 72 -6.63 -2.88 -4.07
C ALA A 72 -5.31 -2.10 -4.05
N ALA A 73 -5.17 -1.18 -3.10
CA ALA A 73 -3.98 -0.35 -2.93
C ALA A 73 -2.81 -1.16 -2.34
N ILE A 74 -2.43 -2.23 -3.01
CA ILE A 74 -1.25 -3.06 -2.75
C ILE A 74 -0.28 -2.84 -3.90
N ASN A 75 0.81 -2.12 -3.68
CA ASN A 75 1.75 -1.73 -4.72
C ASN A 75 2.50 -2.93 -5.34
N HIS A 76 3.14 -2.72 -6.49
CA HIS A 76 3.81 -3.79 -7.23
C HIS A 76 4.92 -4.48 -6.44
N VAL A 77 5.69 -3.74 -5.62
CA VAL A 77 6.77 -4.33 -4.81
C VAL A 77 6.23 -5.30 -3.75
N PRO A 78 5.29 -4.94 -2.87
CA PRO A 78 4.65 -5.90 -1.97
C PRO A 78 4.02 -7.10 -2.69
N ARG A 79 3.38 -6.88 -3.85
CA ARG A 79 2.84 -7.98 -4.65
C ARG A 79 3.93 -8.94 -5.13
N ALA A 80 5.07 -8.41 -5.60
CA ALA A 80 6.21 -9.22 -6.04
C ALA A 80 6.81 -10.01 -4.87
N MET A 81 6.97 -9.40 -3.70
CA MET A 81 7.49 -10.07 -2.50
C MET A 81 6.58 -11.22 -2.04
N ILE A 82 5.26 -11.00 -2.02
CA ILE A 82 4.28 -12.03 -1.68
C ILE A 82 4.38 -13.19 -2.66
N LYS A 83 4.42 -12.90 -3.96
CA LYS A 83 4.53 -13.90 -5.01
C LYS A 83 5.81 -14.73 -4.87
N GLU A 84 6.97 -14.08 -4.73
CA GLU A 84 8.26 -14.73 -4.57
C GLU A 84 8.28 -15.66 -3.33
N ALA A 85 7.72 -15.20 -2.21
CA ALA A 85 7.65 -16.00 -0.99
C ALA A 85 6.82 -17.27 -1.20
N LEU A 86 5.66 -17.18 -1.86
CA LEU A 86 4.79 -18.30 -2.12
C LEU A 86 5.37 -19.26 -3.16
N GLU A 87 6.01 -18.76 -4.21
CA GLU A 87 6.69 -19.59 -5.22
C GLU A 87 7.80 -20.42 -4.60
N LYS A 88 8.59 -19.82 -3.71
CA LYS A 88 9.65 -20.52 -2.96
C LYS A 88 9.11 -21.64 -2.06
N GLU A 89 8.03 -21.36 -1.33
CA GLU A 89 7.39 -22.35 -0.45
C GLU A 89 6.71 -23.46 -1.27
N ALA A 90 6.07 -23.12 -2.39
CA ALA A 90 5.48 -24.09 -3.32
C ALA A 90 6.53 -25.03 -3.89
N GLU A 91 7.68 -24.51 -4.33
CA GLU A 91 8.81 -25.32 -4.81
C GLU A 91 9.32 -26.26 -3.72
N SER A 92 9.50 -25.76 -2.50
CA SER A 92 9.95 -26.55 -1.35
C SER A 92 8.97 -27.67 -0.99
N ALA A 93 7.66 -27.42 -1.13
CA ALA A 93 6.60 -28.37 -0.85
C ALA A 93 6.25 -29.30 -2.04
N GLY A 94 6.84 -29.10 -3.22
CA GLY A 94 6.47 -29.81 -4.45
C GLY A 94 5.04 -29.52 -4.91
N TYR A 95 4.50 -28.33 -4.60
CA TYR A 95 3.15 -27.92 -4.97
C TYR A 95 3.16 -27.17 -6.29
N ALA A 96 2.41 -27.67 -7.27
CA ALA A 96 2.33 -27.10 -8.63
C ALA A 96 1.08 -26.25 -8.90
N GLY A 97 0.16 -26.15 -7.94
CA GLY A 97 -1.03 -25.30 -8.03
C GLY A 97 -0.71 -23.83 -7.79
N GLY A 98 -1.73 -22.99 -7.83
CA GLY A 98 -1.61 -21.58 -7.52
C GLY A 98 -2.20 -21.22 -6.16
N PHE A 99 -2.30 -19.91 -5.91
CA PHE A 99 -2.74 -19.37 -4.63
C PHE A 99 -3.69 -18.18 -4.83
N ASP A 100 -4.70 -18.10 -3.96
CA ASP A 100 -5.43 -16.85 -3.68
C ASP A 100 -4.94 -16.29 -2.35
N VAL A 101 -4.45 -15.07 -2.36
CA VAL A 101 -3.94 -14.36 -1.18
C VAL A 101 -4.82 -13.17 -0.89
N THR A 102 -5.29 -13.05 0.33
CA THR A 102 -6.00 -11.85 0.79
C THR A 102 -5.22 -11.20 1.91
N ILE A 103 -4.87 -9.94 1.74
CA ILE A 103 -4.22 -9.11 2.75
C ILE A 103 -5.27 -8.24 3.41
N SER A 104 -5.39 -8.33 4.74
CA SER A 104 -6.29 -7.52 5.54
C SER A 104 -5.53 -6.77 6.63
N ILE A 105 -6.06 -5.63 7.08
CA ILE A 105 -5.47 -4.82 8.14
C ILE A 105 -6.58 -4.50 9.12
N GLU A 106 -6.58 -5.17 10.28
CA GLU A 106 -7.60 -4.94 11.29
C GLU A 106 -7.55 -3.50 11.80
N GLY A 107 -8.71 -2.81 11.80
CA GLY A 107 -8.78 -1.38 12.12
C GLY A 107 -8.27 -0.44 11.02
N GLY A 108 -7.80 -0.98 9.88
CA GLY A 108 -7.19 -0.19 8.80
C GLY A 108 -8.13 0.84 8.17
N ALA A 109 -9.41 0.52 8.04
CA ALA A 109 -10.39 1.44 7.47
C ALA A 109 -10.61 2.70 8.33
N GLU A 110 -10.62 2.55 9.65
CA GLU A 110 -10.77 3.69 10.57
C GLU A 110 -9.46 4.49 10.65
N THR A 111 -8.33 3.79 10.76
CA THR A 111 -7.02 4.42 10.82
C THR A 111 -6.71 5.21 9.55
N ALA A 112 -7.12 4.73 8.38
CA ALA A 112 -6.91 5.41 7.09
C ALA A 112 -7.48 6.84 7.07
N LYS A 113 -8.57 7.12 7.78
CA LYS A 113 -9.16 8.46 7.90
C LYS A 113 -8.22 9.48 8.53
N ARG A 114 -7.25 9.02 9.30
CA ARG A 114 -6.23 9.82 9.99
C ARG A 114 -4.90 9.89 9.24
N THR A 115 -4.83 9.27 8.07
CA THR A 115 -3.65 9.24 7.19
C THR A 115 -3.85 10.13 5.98
N PHE A 116 -2.81 10.24 5.15
CA PHE A 116 -2.87 10.97 3.90
C PHE A 116 -3.56 10.19 2.75
N ASN A 117 -3.88 8.91 2.96
CA ASN A 117 -4.45 8.01 1.94
C ASN A 117 -5.66 8.57 1.21
N PRO A 118 -6.70 9.14 1.88
CA PRO A 118 -7.85 9.70 1.17
C PRO A 118 -7.49 10.85 0.22
N HIS A 119 -6.52 11.70 0.61
CA HIS A 119 -6.04 12.79 -0.24
C HIS A 119 -5.33 12.27 -1.49
N MET A 120 -4.57 11.19 -1.36
CA MET A 120 -3.86 10.54 -2.45
C MET A 120 -4.80 9.77 -3.39
N GLY A 121 -6.02 9.48 -2.99
CA GLY A 121 -6.97 8.69 -3.76
C GLY A 121 -6.94 7.21 -3.42
N VAL A 122 -6.71 6.89 -2.15
CA VAL A 122 -6.92 5.55 -1.59
C VAL A 122 -8.03 5.65 -0.55
N GLU A 123 -9.12 4.94 -0.78
CA GLU A 123 -10.32 5.00 0.07
C GLU A 123 -10.67 3.63 0.66
N GLY A 124 -11.37 3.65 1.81
CA GLY A 124 -11.87 2.45 2.48
C GLY A 124 -10.83 1.69 3.30
N GLY A 125 -9.57 2.11 3.31
CA GLY A 125 -8.52 1.46 4.08
C GLY A 125 -7.13 2.05 3.83
N LEU A 126 -6.13 1.34 4.32
CA LEU A 126 -4.72 1.69 4.18
C LEU A 126 -4.13 1.14 2.87
N SER A 127 -3.10 1.80 2.36
CA SER A 127 -2.28 1.27 1.28
C SER A 127 -1.19 0.35 1.84
N VAL A 128 -0.87 -0.70 1.09
CA VAL A 128 0.28 -1.58 1.34
C VAL A 128 1.37 -1.21 0.34
N LEU A 129 2.37 -0.53 0.84
CA LEU A 129 3.49 -0.03 0.03
C LEU A 129 4.81 -0.25 0.77
N GLY A 130 5.90 -0.16 0.04
CA GLY A 130 7.25 -0.31 0.57
C GLY A 130 8.17 -0.89 -0.49
N THR A 131 9.46 -0.76 -0.26
CA THR A 131 10.50 -1.23 -1.16
C THR A 131 11.23 -2.48 -0.66
N SER A 132 11.13 -2.80 0.63
CA SER A 132 11.92 -3.86 1.25
C SER A 132 11.22 -4.63 2.38
N GLY A 133 10.00 -4.34 2.74
CA GLY A 133 9.35 -4.91 3.94
C GLY A 133 9.95 -4.44 5.27
N ILE A 134 11.00 -3.62 5.24
CA ILE A 134 11.60 -2.96 6.41
C ILE A 134 11.19 -1.49 6.36
N VAL A 135 10.70 -0.98 7.48
CA VAL A 135 10.35 0.45 7.60
C VAL A 135 11.63 1.26 7.80
N GLU A 136 11.91 2.19 6.89
CA GLU A 136 12.93 3.21 7.05
C GLU A 136 12.24 4.55 7.29
N PRO A 137 12.07 4.96 8.56
CA PRO A 137 11.38 6.20 8.90
C PRO A 137 12.08 7.41 8.28
N MET A 138 11.27 8.37 7.79
CA MET A 138 11.78 9.63 7.22
C MET A 138 12.80 9.46 6.09
N SER A 139 12.72 8.36 5.32
CA SER A 139 13.62 8.15 4.20
C SER A 139 13.46 9.26 3.16
N GLN A 140 14.59 9.80 2.66
CA GLN A 140 14.57 10.82 1.59
C GLN A 140 13.85 10.31 0.34
N GLN A 141 13.97 9.00 0.06
CA GLN A 141 13.29 8.38 -1.06
C GLN A 141 11.77 8.44 -0.92
N ALA A 142 11.21 8.17 0.27
CA ALA A 142 9.77 8.27 0.50
C ALA A 142 9.24 9.70 0.28
N ILE A 143 10.00 10.72 0.65
CA ILE A 143 9.66 12.12 0.41
C ILE A 143 9.67 12.41 -1.11
N LEU A 144 10.70 11.96 -1.82
CA LEU A 144 10.81 12.15 -3.27
C LEU A 144 9.67 11.44 -4.02
N ASP A 145 9.34 10.21 -3.63
CA ASP A 145 8.26 9.43 -4.23
C ASP A 145 6.90 10.11 -4.02
N THR A 146 6.67 10.67 -2.83
CA THR A 146 5.47 11.46 -2.53
C THR A 146 5.37 12.70 -3.41
N ILE A 147 6.46 13.47 -3.53
CA ILE A 147 6.52 14.65 -4.39
C ILE A 147 6.26 14.28 -5.86
N GLN A 148 6.88 13.22 -6.35
CA GLN A 148 6.69 12.77 -7.73
C GLN A 148 5.24 12.37 -8.00
N LEU A 149 4.62 11.67 -7.05
CA LEU A 149 3.22 11.25 -7.15
C LEU A 149 2.28 12.46 -7.17
N GLU A 150 2.45 13.41 -6.26
CA GLU A 150 1.65 14.65 -6.23
C GLU A 150 1.80 15.47 -7.51
N MET A 151 3.04 15.62 -7.99
CA MET A 151 3.31 16.29 -9.27
C MET A 151 2.62 15.59 -10.44
N GLY A 152 2.66 14.25 -10.47
CA GLY A 152 1.99 13.45 -11.49
C GLY A 152 0.49 13.65 -11.49
N GLN A 153 -0.14 13.60 -10.31
CA GLN A 153 -1.57 13.84 -10.15
C GLN A 153 -1.96 15.28 -10.50
N ALA A 154 -1.17 16.28 -10.10
CA ALA A 154 -1.38 17.68 -10.45
C ALA A 154 -1.27 17.89 -11.98
N ALA A 155 -0.29 17.25 -12.62
CA ALA A 155 -0.12 17.32 -14.06
C ALA A 155 -1.29 16.70 -14.83
N LEU A 156 -1.88 15.62 -14.33
CA LEU A 156 -3.09 15.01 -14.91
C LEU A 156 -4.31 15.94 -14.82
N ARG A 157 -4.42 16.71 -13.72
CA ARG A 157 -5.52 17.68 -13.53
C ARG A 157 -5.34 18.96 -14.32
N ALA A 158 -4.10 19.41 -14.52
CA ALA A 158 -3.80 20.73 -15.10
C ALA A 158 -4.09 20.85 -16.61
N GLY A 159 -4.28 19.75 -17.34
CA GLY A 159 -4.48 19.79 -18.78
C GLY A 159 -3.22 20.20 -19.56
N SER A 160 -3.37 20.97 -20.66
CA SER A 160 -2.26 21.46 -21.51
C SER A 160 -2.45 22.94 -21.81
N PRO A 161 -1.40 23.79 -21.75
CA PRO A 161 -0.02 23.47 -21.32
C PRO A 161 0.08 23.27 -19.81
N ARG A 162 0.86 22.27 -19.40
CA ARG A 162 1.05 21.92 -18.01
C ARG A 162 2.08 22.85 -17.36
N ARG A 163 1.67 23.61 -16.36
CA ARG A 163 2.56 24.41 -15.54
C ARG A 163 2.29 24.08 -14.09
N LEU A 164 3.35 23.75 -13.36
CA LEU A 164 3.28 23.42 -11.93
C LEU A 164 4.17 24.41 -11.18
N ILE A 165 3.72 24.85 -10.03
CA ILE A 165 4.50 25.65 -9.10
C ILE A 165 4.75 24.78 -7.88
N LEU A 166 6.01 24.62 -7.53
CA LEU A 166 6.42 23.93 -6.31
C LEU A 166 6.63 24.99 -5.22
N ALA A 167 5.98 24.80 -4.08
CA ALA A 167 6.12 25.70 -2.95
C ALA A 167 6.48 24.89 -1.69
N PRO A 168 7.47 25.33 -0.89
CA PRO A 168 7.85 24.66 0.34
C PRO A 168 6.81 24.94 1.44
N GLY A 169 6.06 23.91 1.85
CA GLY A 169 5.14 23.96 2.97
C GLY A 169 4.03 25.02 2.85
N ASN A 170 3.34 25.26 3.95
CA ASN A 170 2.20 26.17 3.99
C ASN A 170 2.58 27.64 3.72
N TYR A 171 3.75 28.09 4.18
CA TYR A 171 4.22 29.46 3.94
C TYR A 171 4.37 29.77 2.44
N GLY A 172 4.83 28.79 1.66
CA GLY A 172 4.92 28.95 0.21
C GLY A 172 3.54 29.04 -0.44
N LEU A 173 2.56 28.26 0.02
CA LEU A 173 1.17 28.33 -0.44
C LEU A 173 0.52 29.66 -0.10
N ASP A 174 0.68 30.15 1.14
CA ASP A 174 0.15 31.44 1.58
C ASP A 174 0.70 32.60 0.73
N TYR A 175 2.02 32.58 0.46
CA TYR A 175 2.67 33.54 -0.41
C TYR A 175 2.09 33.51 -1.84
N LEU A 176 1.89 32.29 -2.39
CA LEU A 176 1.31 32.13 -3.73
C LEU A 176 -0.13 32.64 -3.79
N HIS A 177 -0.96 32.33 -2.80
CA HIS A 177 -2.33 32.84 -2.72
C HIS A 177 -2.39 34.36 -2.65
N GLU A 178 -1.46 34.97 -1.91
CA GLU A 178 -1.37 36.44 -1.81
C GLU A 178 -0.93 37.11 -3.12
N LYS A 179 0.13 36.56 -3.75
CA LYS A 179 0.76 37.19 -4.94
C LYS A 179 0.12 36.75 -6.26
N MET A 180 -0.51 35.59 -6.29
CA MET A 180 -1.08 34.99 -7.50
C MET A 180 -2.48 34.41 -7.24
N PRO A 181 -3.47 35.22 -6.87
CA PRO A 181 -4.80 34.77 -6.46
C PRO A 181 -5.60 34.06 -7.59
N ALA A 182 -5.14 34.15 -8.82
CA ALA A 182 -5.73 33.46 -9.97
C ALA A 182 -5.22 32.00 -10.15
N LEU A 183 -4.24 31.58 -9.37
CA LEU A 183 -3.80 30.18 -9.33
C LEU A 183 -4.85 29.33 -8.59
N LYS A 184 -5.32 28.28 -9.26
CA LYS A 184 -6.25 27.27 -8.72
C LYS A 184 -5.49 25.99 -8.45
#